data_f2e488a5caf0b05e1fd327ac23191976
#
_entry.id   f2e488a5caf0b05e1fd327ac23191976
#
_cell.length_a   1.000
_cell.length_b   1.000
_cell.length_c   1.000
_cell.angle_alpha   90.00
_cell.angle_beta   90.00
_cell.angle_gamma   90.00
#
_symmetry.space_group_name_H-M   'P 1'
#
loop_
_entity.id
_entity.type
_entity.pdbx_description
1 polymer ?
#
loop_
_entity_poly.entity_id
_entity_poly.type
_entity_poly.pdbx_seq_one_letter_code
_entity_poly.pdbx_strand_id
1 'polypeptide(L)'
;MNVGIIGRGGREHAICYMLNKSKKVSGIFCFPGNAGTSLIAQNVNLDLDNFSELERYCLKKDIKMLVVGPEKPLVNGIVNHFKGKSIRVFGPDKISSKLEGSKIFTKKICQKNNIPTSKFKICESLNETIDYLKNSYFPLVIKADGLASGKGVYICKNFNDAKIASEEIFNGKFGVAKQILVEEFLDGEEMSYFIVTDGKNYKFFGSAQDHKRVGEGDTGKNTGGMGCYSPSRLLNKDLELKIKKKIIEPTLNAINERGGVYKGFLYVGLMIKNNDPFLIEYNVRMGDPECQTILPTLNTDLFDVLISCCDGTLNQTNIDFSRSKSICVVLCSKGYPEKFKNNIKIKDLNQIKLLKKQNIFHAGTLKTTSGLVSNGGRVLNFVSTSDDFLKCRDDAINLIKKLNWKEGYFRRDIGHKVIKT
;
A
#
# COMPACT_ATOMS: atom_id res chain seq x y z
N MET A 1 -4.58 21.38 -15.14
CA MET A 1 -3.21 21.19 -14.63
C MET A 1 -2.67 19.83 -15.11
N ASN A 2 -1.40 19.76 -15.55
CA ASN A 2 -0.75 18.47 -15.82
C ASN A 2 -0.22 17.85 -14.53
N VAL A 3 -0.46 16.54 -14.36
CA VAL A 3 -0.11 15.76 -13.17
C VAL A 3 0.78 14.58 -13.55
N GLY A 4 1.85 14.36 -12.80
CA GLY A 4 2.70 13.17 -12.91
C GLY A 4 2.39 12.16 -11.82
N ILE A 5 2.38 10.87 -12.13
CA ILE A 5 2.18 9.77 -11.19
C ILE A 5 3.43 8.89 -11.23
N ILE A 6 4.10 8.77 -10.08
CA ILE A 6 5.28 7.90 -9.94
C ILE A 6 4.80 6.49 -9.62
N GLY A 7 5.24 5.52 -10.40
CA GLY A 7 4.96 4.09 -10.18
C GLY A 7 4.26 3.39 -11.35
N ARG A 8 4.03 2.08 -11.21
CA ARG A 8 3.50 1.22 -12.27
C ARG A 8 2.50 0.15 -11.80
N GLY A 9 2.14 0.18 -10.53
CA GLY A 9 1.26 -0.82 -9.92
C GLY A 9 -0.23 -0.58 -10.16
N GLY A 10 -1.04 -1.45 -9.58
CA GLY A 10 -2.50 -1.30 -9.58
C GLY A 10 -2.96 -0.06 -8.82
N ARG A 11 -2.27 0.29 -7.76
CA ARG A 11 -2.45 1.52 -6.99
C ARG A 11 -2.30 2.76 -7.87
N GLU A 12 -1.21 2.85 -8.63
CA GLU A 12 -0.96 3.98 -9.51
C GLU A 12 -1.97 4.06 -10.64
N HIS A 13 -2.41 2.91 -11.18
CA HIS A 13 -3.48 2.91 -12.18
C HIS A 13 -4.82 3.39 -11.59
N ALA A 14 -5.16 3.00 -10.35
CA ALA A 14 -6.37 3.48 -9.69
C ALA A 14 -6.33 5.00 -9.42
N ILE A 15 -5.17 5.53 -8.98
CA ILE A 15 -4.95 6.98 -8.83
C ILE A 15 -5.10 7.69 -10.19
N CYS A 16 -4.45 7.16 -11.24
CA CYS A 16 -4.55 7.69 -12.60
C CYS A 16 -6.00 7.75 -13.09
N TYR A 17 -6.76 6.67 -12.87
CA TYR A 17 -8.17 6.58 -13.24
C TYR A 17 -9.03 7.63 -12.51
N MET A 18 -8.81 7.84 -11.22
CA MET A 18 -9.55 8.86 -10.46
C MET A 18 -9.18 10.29 -10.89
N LEU A 19 -7.91 10.57 -11.13
CA LEU A 19 -7.46 11.87 -11.63
C LEU A 19 -7.95 12.16 -13.05
N ASN A 20 -8.09 11.13 -13.91
CA ASN A 20 -8.65 11.28 -15.25
C ASN A 20 -10.14 11.67 -15.25
N LYS A 21 -10.85 11.49 -14.15
CA LYS A 21 -12.25 11.97 -13.98
C LYS A 21 -12.34 13.45 -13.62
N SER A 22 -11.24 14.04 -13.11
CA SER A 22 -11.23 15.43 -12.68
C SER A 22 -11.18 16.37 -13.89
N LYS A 23 -12.12 17.32 -13.94
CA LYS A 23 -12.11 18.41 -14.94
C LYS A 23 -10.95 19.40 -14.74
N LYS A 24 -10.25 19.35 -13.60
CA LYS A 24 -9.13 20.21 -13.24
C LYS A 24 -7.78 19.66 -13.73
N VAL A 25 -7.76 18.38 -14.16
CA VAL A 25 -6.58 17.69 -14.71
C VAL A 25 -6.64 17.74 -16.25
N SER A 26 -5.65 18.37 -16.85
CA SER A 26 -5.57 18.54 -18.33
C SER A 26 -4.78 17.42 -19.01
N GLY A 27 -3.79 16.84 -18.29
CA GLY A 27 -2.97 15.75 -18.79
C GLY A 27 -2.35 14.96 -17.64
N ILE A 28 -2.19 13.65 -17.85
CA ILE A 28 -1.60 12.74 -16.88
C ILE A 28 -0.37 12.07 -17.51
N PHE A 29 0.71 12.00 -16.73
CA PHE A 29 1.97 11.35 -17.09
C PHE A 29 2.29 10.29 -16.04
N CYS A 30 2.58 9.06 -16.45
CA CYS A 30 2.92 7.99 -15.51
C CYS A 30 4.38 7.56 -15.68
N PHE A 31 5.13 7.45 -14.59
CA PHE A 31 6.56 7.13 -14.55
C PHE A 31 6.81 5.82 -13.79
N PRO A 32 7.07 4.69 -14.45
CA PRO A 32 6.98 4.45 -15.89
C PRO A 32 5.56 4.08 -16.36
N GLY A 33 4.58 3.87 -15.45
CA GLY A 33 3.24 3.38 -15.76
C GLY A 33 3.19 1.89 -16.16
N ASN A 34 2.04 1.45 -16.62
CA ASN A 34 1.78 0.08 -17.10
C ASN A 34 0.84 0.08 -18.31
N ALA A 35 0.42 -1.09 -18.77
CA ALA A 35 -0.45 -1.19 -19.94
C ALA A 35 -1.84 -0.55 -19.74
N GLY A 36 -2.33 -0.48 -18.50
CA GLY A 36 -3.60 0.18 -18.18
C GLY A 36 -3.49 1.69 -18.15
N THR A 37 -2.44 2.22 -17.52
CA THR A 37 -2.21 3.67 -17.50
C THR A 37 -2.00 4.24 -18.89
N SER A 38 -1.42 3.47 -19.83
CA SER A 38 -1.25 3.91 -21.24
C SER A 38 -2.56 4.13 -21.99
N LEU A 39 -3.69 3.70 -21.46
CA LEU A 39 -5.01 3.93 -22.07
C LEU A 39 -5.58 5.32 -21.73
N ILE A 40 -5.13 5.93 -20.63
CA ILE A 40 -5.70 7.17 -20.06
C ILE A 40 -4.64 8.22 -19.70
N ALA A 41 -3.35 7.90 -19.91
CA ALA A 41 -2.22 8.77 -19.58
C ALA A 41 -1.07 8.54 -20.55
N GLN A 42 -0.08 9.43 -20.53
CA GLN A 42 1.18 9.22 -21.23
C GLN A 42 2.17 8.50 -20.29
N ASN A 43 2.55 7.28 -20.63
CA ASN A 43 3.61 6.55 -19.94
C ASN A 43 4.99 7.06 -20.39
N VAL A 44 5.89 7.27 -19.43
CA VAL A 44 7.23 7.82 -19.70
C VAL A 44 8.26 7.02 -18.91
N ASN A 45 9.15 6.37 -19.62
CA ASN A 45 10.22 5.59 -18.99
C ASN A 45 11.40 6.53 -18.65
N LEU A 46 11.60 6.82 -17.35
CA LEU A 46 12.71 7.57 -16.81
C LEU A 46 13.33 6.80 -15.65
N ASP A 47 14.60 7.06 -15.38
CA ASP A 47 15.25 6.61 -14.16
C ASP A 47 14.71 7.39 -12.97
N LEU A 48 13.94 6.70 -12.12
CA LEU A 48 13.32 7.31 -10.94
C LEU A 48 14.29 7.48 -9.75
N ASP A 49 15.52 7.03 -9.86
CA ASP A 49 16.58 7.33 -8.91
C ASP A 49 17.30 8.67 -9.30
N ASN A 50 17.07 9.18 -10.52
CA ASN A 50 17.56 10.47 -11.03
C ASN A 50 16.48 11.57 -10.98
N PHE A 51 16.29 12.19 -9.82
CA PHE A 51 15.27 13.23 -9.64
C PHE A 51 15.50 14.47 -10.48
N SER A 52 16.74 14.79 -10.86
CA SER A 52 17.05 15.94 -11.73
C SER A 52 16.56 15.71 -13.17
N GLU A 53 16.63 14.50 -13.66
CA GLU A 53 16.07 14.16 -14.98
C GLU A 53 14.54 14.23 -14.96
N LEU A 54 13.92 13.69 -13.92
CA LEU A 54 12.47 13.79 -13.70
C LEU A 54 12.02 15.25 -13.67
N GLU A 55 12.74 16.11 -12.93
CA GLU A 55 12.45 17.55 -12.84
C GLU A 55 12.48 18.22 -14.22
N ARG A 56 13.56 18.03 -14.98
CA ARG A 56 13.69 18.59 -16.33
C ARG A 56 12.54 18.17 -17.23
N TYR A 57 12.14 16.88 -17.15
CA TYR A 57 11.00 16.39 -17.90
C TYR A 57 9.69 17.06 -17.47
N CYS A 58 9.46 17.17 -16.16
CA CYS A 58 8.26 17.82 -15.61
C CYS A 58 8.16 19.29 -16.06
N LEU A 59 9.25 20.04 -16.02
CA LEU A 59 9.29 21.43 -16.49
C LEU A 59 8.98 21.51 -18.00
N LYS A 60 9.59 20.64 -18.82
CA LYS A 60 9.36 20.59 -20.29
C LYS A 60 7.90 20.27 -20.63
N LYS A 61 7.20 19.47 -19.82
CA LYS A 61 5.82 19.05 -20.05
C LYS A 61 4.80 19.84 -19.22
N ASP A 62 5.22 20.92 -18.60
CA ASP A 62 4.37 21.76 -17.72
C ASP A 62 3.63 20.95 -16.66
N ILE A 63 4.27 19.90 -16.10
CA ILE A 63 3.74 19.13 -14.99
C ILE A 63 3.89 19.96 -13.71
N LYS A 64 2.79 20.24 -13.03
CA LYS A 64 2.75 21.09 -11.83
C LYS A 64 2.62 20.33 -10.53
N MET A 65 2.27 19.07 -10.60
CA MET A 65 2.13 18.20 -9.42
C MET A 65 2.61 16.79 -9.72
N LEU A 66 3.34 16.19 -8.78
CA LEU A 66 3.71 14.78 -8.75
C LEU A 66 2.98 14.07 -7.61
N VAL A 67 2.43 12.91 -7.90
CA VAL A 67 1.83 11.98 -6.93
C VAL A 67 2.72 10.76 -6.82
N VAL A 68 3.27 10.48 -5.64
CA VAL A 68 4.22 9.39 -5.47
C VAL A 68 3.49 8.16 -4.95
N GLY A 69 3.42 7.12 -5.79
CA GLY A 69 2.77 5.86 -5.46
C GLY A 69 3.63 4.93 -4.59
N PRO A 70 4.88 4.56 -4.99
CA PRO A 70 5.73 3.64 -4.25
C PRO A 70 6.57 4.34 -3.18
N GLU A 71 7.01 3.55 -2.20
CA GLU A 71 7.77 4.01 -1.03
C GLU A 71 9.23 4.43 -1.36
N LYS A 72 9.89 3.74 -2.28
CA LYS A 72 11.33 3.95 -2.55
C LYS A 72 11.69 5.40 -2.90
N PRO A 73 11.01 6.08 -3.85
CA PRO A 73 11.30 7.49 -4.14
C PRO A 73 11.07 8.41 -2.94
N LEU A 74 10.08 8.13 -2.07
CA LEU A 74 9.81 8.91 -0.85
C LEU A 74 10.97 8.79 0.15
N VAL A 75 11.40 7.56 0.43
CA VAL A 75 12.53 7.27 1.33
C VAL A 75 13.83 7.86 0.77
N ASN A 76 14.02 7.85 -0.55
CA ASN A 76 15.17 8.47 -1.23
C ASN A 76 15.10 10.00 -1.23
N GLY A 77 13.94 10.62 -0.88
CA GLY A 77 13.82 12.06 -0.67
C GLY A 77 13.37 12.87 -1.89
N ILE A 78 12.54 12.30 -2.75
CA ILE A 78 11.96 13.01 -3.90
C ILE A 78 11.27 14.31 -3.47
N VAL A 79 10.53 14.31 -2.34
CA VAL A 79 9.86 15.53 -1.82
C VAL A 79 10.86 16.61 -1.44
N ASN A 80 11.99 16.21 -0.83
CA ASN A 80 13.06 17.14 -0.47
C ASN A 80 13.74 17.75 -1.70
N HIS A 81 13.92 16.96 -2.78
CA HIS A 81 14.47 17.44 -4.05
C HIS A 81 13.61 18.56 -4.67
N PHE A 82 12.29 18.45 -4.58
CA PHE A 82 11.36 19.46 -5.15
C PHE A 82 10.99 20.58 -4.18
N LYS A 83 11.49 20.57 -2.94
CA LYS A 83 11.21 21.63 -1.95
C LYS A 83 11.67 23.00 -2.46
N GLY A 84 10.75 23.98 -2.43
CA GLY A 84 11.02 25.34 -2.91
C GLY A 84 10.94 25.52 -4.44
N LYS A 85 10.59 24.45 -5.19
CA LYS A 85 10.41 24.49 -6.65
C LYS A 85 8.96 24.69 -7.03
N SER A 86 8.70 24.98 -8.32
CA SER A 86 7.35 25.22 -8.86
C SER A 86 6.48 23.98 -8.98
N ILE A 87 7.04 22.79 -8.75
CA ILE A 87 6.35 21.50 -8.87
C ILE A 87 5.99 21.01 -7.47
N ARG A 88 4.70 20.84 -7.20
CA ARG A 88 4.20 20.24 -5.95
C ARG A 88 4.46 18.74 -5.95
N VAL A 89 4.81 18.18 -4.81
CA VAL A 89 4.93 16.73 -4.66
C VAL A 89 4.02 16.26 -3.54
N PHE A 90 3.05 15.44 -3.88
CA PHE A 90 2.17 14.78 -2.92
C PHE A 90 2.86 13.52 -2.39
N GLY A 91 3.31 13.59 -1.16
CA GLY A 91 4.00 12.56 -0.41
C GLY A 91 4.74 13.16 0.78
N PRO A 92 5.11 12.35 1.80
CA PRO A 92 5.88 12.81 2.94
C PRO A 92 7.35 13.07 2.58
N ASP A 93 8.00 13.95 3.34
CA ASP A 93 9.43 14.22 3.21
C ASP A 93 10.29 13.02 3.66
N LYS A 94 11.59 13.11 3.47
CA LYS A 94 12.56 12.04 3.78
C LYS A 94 12.56 11.64 5.26
N ILE A 95 12.33 12.59 6.17
CA ILE A 95 12.28 12.32 7.62
C ILE A 95 11.01 11.52 7.92
N SER A 96 9.87 11.98 7.45
CA SER A 96 8.57 11.34 7.62
C SER A 96 8.52 9.94 6.96
N SER A 97 9.21 9.79 5.82
CA SER A 97 9.27 8.52 5.07
C SER A 97 10.03 7.42 5.81
N LYS A 98 10.83 7.76 6.85
CA LYS A 98 11.46 6.76 7.73
C LYS A 98 10.45 5.90 8.49
N LEU A 99 9.18 6.34 8.62
CA LEU A 99 8.11 5.52 9.20
C LEU A 99 7.90 4.19 8.45
N GLU A 100 8.09 4.15 7.12
CA GLU A 100 8.09 2.92 6.33
C GLU A 100 9.51 2.44 6.05
N GLY A 101 10.45 3.37 5.87
CA GLY A 101 11.83 3.08 5.49
C GLY A 101 12.66 2.39 6.58
N SER A 102 12.27 2.47 7.85
CA SER A 102 12.91 1.77 8.98
C SER A 102 11.90 1.38 10.04
N LYS A 103 11.71 0.07 10.21
CA LYS A 103 10.86 -0.47 11.27
C LYS A 103 11.40 -0.16 12.67
N ILE A 104 12.72 -0.15 12.81
CA ILE A 104 13.40 0.22 14.06
C ILE A 104 13.12 1.69 14.40
N PHE A 105 13.18 2.60 13.42
CA PHE A 105 12.81 3.99 13.64
C PHE A 105 11.37 4.12 14.14
N THR A 106 10.44 3.43 13.51
CA THR A 106 9.02 3.41 13.92
C THR A 106 8.85 2.87 15.33
N LYS A 107 9.51 1.76 15.70
CA LYS A 107 9.43 1.20 17.04
C LYS A 107 10.00 2.14 18.10
N LYS A 108 11.10 2.82 17.81
CA LYS A 108 11.65 3.85 18.72
C LYS A 108 10.69 5.03 18.91
N ILE A 109 9.96 5.44 17.85
CA ILE A 109 8.88 6.44 17.96
C ILE A 109 7.76 5.91 18.86
N CYS A 110 7.30 4.67 18.64
CA CYS A 110 6.25 4.07 19.44
C CYS A 110 6.61 4.02 20.91
N GLN A 111 7.80 3.57 21.24
CA GLN A 111 8.29 3.47 22.62
C GLN A 111 8.37 4.83 23.30
N LYS A 112 8.96 5.84 22.61
CA LYS A 112 9.13 7.18 23.19
C LYS A 112 7.79 7.90 23.42
N ASN A 113 6.78 7.62 22.61
CA ASN A 113 5.50 8.35 22.60
C ASN A 113 4.33 7.49 23.11
N ASN A 114 4.60 6.36 23.76
CA ASN A 114 3.60 5.43 24.29
C ASN A 114 2.54 5.00 23.26
N ILE A 115 2.93 4.85 21.98
CA ILE A 115 2.04 4.36 20.92
C ILE A 115 1.90 2.84 21.08
N PRO A 116 0.66 2.31 21.21
CA PRO A 116 0.44 0.89 21.37
C PRO A 116 1.00 0.08 20.18
N THR A 117 1.88 -0.86 20.48
CA THR A 117 2.51 -1.78 19.52
C THR A 117 2.96 -3.04 20.24
N SER A 118 3.36 -4.09 19.53
CA SER A 118 3.97 -5.30 20.11
C SER A 118 5.19 -4.95 20.95
N LYS A 119 5.43 -5.69 22.04
CA LYS A 119 6.73 -5.66 22.71
C LYS A 119 7.81 -6.07 21.74
N PHE A 120 8.99 -5.47 21.85
CA PHE A 120 10.06 -5.73 20.90
C PHE A 120 11.45 -5.62 21.51
N LYS A 121 12.40 -6.29 20.88
CA LYS A 121 13.84 -6.15 21.11
C LYS A 121 14.53 -5.85 19.79
N ILE A 122 15.43 -4.88 19.79
CA ILE A 122 16.36 -4.62 18.68
C ILE A 122 17.63 -5.39 18.99
N CYS A 123 18.08 -6.23 18.06
CA CYS A 123 19.32 -7.01 18.21
C CYS A 123 20.32 -6.55 17.15
N GLU A 124 21.57 -6.31 17.58
CA GLU A 124 22.65 -5.76 16.76
C GLU A 124 23.56 -6.84 16.16
N SER A 125 23.37 -8.09 16.57
CA SER A 125 24.11 -9.25 16.05
C SER A 125 23.30 -10.54 16.13
N LEU A 126 23.73 -11.54 15.36
CA LEU A 126 23.13 -12.86 15.40
C LEU A 126 23.28 -13.51 16.79
N ASN A 127 24.45 -13.35 17.45
CA ASN A 127 24.67 -13.90 18.78
C ASN A 127 23.74 -13.29 19.82
N GLU A 128 23.59 -11.96 19.84
CA GLU A 128 22.63 -11.28 20.71
C GLU A 128 21.20 -11.76 20.47
N THR A 129 20.84 -11.97 19.20
CA THR A 129 19.53 -12.48 18.84
C THR A 129 19.32 -13.89 19.38
N ILE A 130 20.26 -14.80 19.17
CA ILE A 130 20.18 -16.19 19.66
C ILE A 130 20.04 -16.23 21.17
N ASP A 131 20.82 -15.42 21.91
CA ASP A 131 20.75 -15.36 23.37
C ASP A 131 19.41 -14.82 23.85
N TYR A 132 18.84 -13.83 23.19
CA TYR A 132 17.48 -13.34 23.50
C TYR A 132 16.42 -14.41 23.23
N LEU A 133 16.52 -15.12 22.08
CA LEU A 133 15.55 -16.16 21.68
C LEU A 133 15.52 -17.36 22.63
N LYS A 134 16.64 -17.73 23.29
CA LYS A 134 16.71 -18.84 24.27
C LYS A 134 15.75 -18.66 25.44
N ASN A 135 15.47 -17.39 25.81
CA ASN A 135 14.62 -17.03 26.94
C ASN A 135 13.25 -16.43 26.49
N SER A 136 12.89 -16.63 25.23
CA SER A 136 11.67 -16.02 24.67
C SER A 136 10.54 -17.04 24.54
N TYR A 137 9.29 -16.55 24.65
CA TYR A 137 8.10 -17.34 24.37
C TYR A 137 7.72 -17.25 22.90
N PHE A 138 7.20 -18.34 22.34
CA PHE A 138 6.77 -18.42 20.94
C PHE A 138 5.23 -18.48 20.84
N PRO A 139 4.62 -18.02 19.71
CA PRO A 139 5.28 -17.53 18.50
C PRO A 139 5.87 -16.11 18.63
N LEU A 140 6.90 -15.82 17.82
CA LEU A 140 7.54 -14.50 17.69
C LEU A 140 7.54 -14.04 16.24
N VAL A 141 7.79 -12.75 16.03
CA VAL A 141 7.95 -12.16 14.69
C VAL A 141 9.35 -11.57 14.54
N ILE A 142 10.11 -12.09 13.59
CA ILE A 142 11.44 -11.57 13.23
C ILE A 142 11.28 -10.67 12.00
N LYS A 143 11.81 -9.44 12.06
CA LYS A 143 11.70 -8.48 10.96
C LYS A 143 13.07 -7.91 10.58
N ALA A 144 13.36 -7.93 9.28
CA ALA A 144 14.46 -7.15 8.73
C ALA A 144 14.11 -5.65 8.78
N ASP A 145 15.10 -4.80 9.12
CA ASP A 145 14.96 -3.35 8.99
C ASP A 145 15.08 -2.91 7.53
N GLY A 146 14.43 -1.79 7.18
CA GLY A 146 14.43 -1.27 5.82
C GLY A 146 13.29 -1.78 4.93
N LEU A 147 13.36 -1.38 3.66
CA LEU A 147 12.37 -1.74 2.63
C LEU A 147 12.63 -3.16 2.13
N ALA A 148 11.80 -4.11 2.53
CA ALA A 148 11.88 -5.51 2.11
C ALA A 148 10.63 -5.98 1.34
N SER A 149 9.78 -5.06 0.87
CA SER A 149 8.56 -5.35 0.10
C SER A 149 7.69 -6.43 0.75
N GLY A 150 7.54 -6.37 2.09
CA GLY A 150 6.78 -7.35 2.88
C GLY A 150 7.42 -8.73 3.04
N LYS A 151 8.57 -8.99 2.41
CA LYS A 151 9.23 -10.31 2.45
C LYS A 151 10.17 -10.51 3.65
N GLY A 152 10.57 -9.44 4.31
CA GLY A 152 11.47 -9.47 5.47
C GLY A 152 10.75 -9.65 6.81
N VAL A 153 9.59 -10.31 6.86
CA VAL A 153 8.80 -10.56 8.07
C VAL A 153 8.55 -12.06 8.20
N TYR A 154 9.01 -12.65 9.30
CA TYR A 154 8.90 -14.07 9.61
C TYR A 154 8.10 -14.28 10.89
N ILE A 155 7.01 -15.05 10.81
CA ILE A 155 6.27 -15.55 11.97
C ILE A 155 6.89 -16.88 12.34
N CYS A 156 7.59 -16.93 13.46
CA CYS A 156 8.37 -18.07 13.94
C CYS A 156 7.61 -18.77 15.06
N LYS A 157 7.32 -20.05 14.87
CA LYS A 157 6.54 -20.84 15.84
C LYS A 157 7.41 -21.45 16.94
N ASN A 158 8.71 -21.51 16.74
CA ASN A 158 9.69 -22.10 17.66
C ASN A 158 11.07 -21.45 17.48
N PHE A 159 12.00 -21.80 18.38
CA PHE A 159 13.36 -21.28 18.38
C PHE A 159 14.10 -21.53 17.05
N ASN A 160 13.95 -22.72 16.45
CA ASN A 160 14.65 -23.05 15.23
C ASN A 160 14.21 -22.21 14.03
N ASP A 161 12.87 -21.99 13.90
CA ASP A 161 12.34 -21.08 12.87
C ASP A 161 12.90 -19.66 13.02
N ALA A 162 12.97 -19.17 14.27
CA ALA A 162 13.47 -17.81 14.56
C ALA A 162 14.98 -17.69 14.33
N LYS A 163 15.76 -18.73 14.67
CA LYS A 163 17.18 -18.80 14.38
C LYS A 163 17.45 -18.72 12.89
N ILE A 164 16.81 -19.59 12.10
CA ILE A 164 16.95 -19.61 10.64
C ILE A 164 16.58 -18.25 10.02
N ALA A 165 15.45 -17.65 10.44
CA ALA A 165 15.01 -16.34 9.96
C ALA A 165 16.07 -15.25 10.26
N SER A 166 16.66 -15.28 11.47
CA SER A 166 17.69 -14.33 11.87
C SER A 166 18.98 -14.50 11.06
N GLU A 167 19.40 -15.74 10.85
CA GLU A 167 20.58 -16.08 10.00
C GLU A 167 20.37 -15.59 8.56
N GLU A 168 19.20 -15.84 7.95
CA GLU A 168 18.90 -15.37 6.61
C GLU A 168 18.98 -13.84 6.49
N ILE A 169 18.47 -13.10 7.50
CA ILE A 169 18.50 -11.65 7.49
C ILE A 169 19.93 -11.13 7.65
N PHE A 170 20.69 -11.61 8.63
CA PHE A 170 22.07 -11.15 8.84
C PHE A 170 23.02 -11.57 7.70
N ASN A 171 22.72 -12.68 7.01
CA ASN A 171 23.44 -13.09 5.78
C ASN A 171 23.06 -12.28 4.54
N GLY A 172 22.24 -11.22 4.69
CA GLY A 172 22.00 -10.25 3.63
C GLY A 172 20.89 -10.61 2.63
N LYS A 173 19.99 -11.54 2.96
CA LYS A 173 18.86 -11.91 2.06
C LYS A 173 18.02 -10.70 1.62
N PHE A 174 17.95 -9.64 2.44
CA PHE A 174 17.22 -8.40 2.16
C PHE A 174 18.14 -7.17 2.08
N GLY A 175 19.43 -7.37 1.79
CA GLY A 175 20.48 -6.36 1.85
C GLY A 175 21.28 -6.45 3.16
N VAL A 176 22.28 -5.59 3.30
CA VAL A 176 23.14 -5.57 4.50
C VAL A 176 22.33 -5.19 5.72
N ALA A 177 22.10 -6.13 6.62
CA ALA A 177 21.42 -5.92 7.88
C ALA A 177 22.43 -5.65 9.00
N LYS A 178 22.32 -4.46 9.64
CA LYS A 178 23.11 -4.12 10.84
C LYS A 178 22.36 -4.50 12.13
N GLN A 179 21.05 -4.57 12.06
CA GLN A 179 20.14 -4.82 13.18
C GLN A 179 18.93 -5.60 12.67
N ILE A 180 18.31 -6.36 13.55
CA ILE A 180 17.01 -6.97 13.33
C ILE A 180 16.04 -6.61 14.45
N LEU A 181 14.76 -6.78 14.18
CA LEU A 181 13.69 -6.54 15.13
C LEU A 181 13.02 -7.86 15.49
N VAL A 182 13.01 -8.19 16.78
CA VAL A 182 12.28 -9.32 17.35
C VAL A 182 11.05 -8.78 18.06
N GLU A 183 9.86 -9.23 17.68
CA GLU A 183 8.59 -8.76 18.23
C GLU A 183 7.77 -9.91 18.80
N GLU A 184 6.99 -9.65 19.86
CA GLU A 184 5.93 -10.56 20.28
C GLU A 184 4.90 -10.72 19.14
N PHE A 185 4.36 -11.91 19.02
CA PHE A 185 3.24 -12.15 18.10
C PHE A 185 1.96 -11.57 18.69
N LEU A 186 1.31 -10.69 17.95
CA LEU A 186 0.00 -10.14 18.30
C LEU A 186 -1.10 -11.04 17.76
N ASP A 187 -1.90 -11.61 18.63
CA ASP A 187 -3.07 -12.39 18.28
C ASP A 187 -4.29 -11.47 18.18
N GLY A 188 -4.84 -11.32 16.97
CA GLY A 188 -5.95 -10.43 16.66
C GLY A 188 -6.30 -10.45 15.18
N GLU A 189 -7.06 -9.45 14.75
CA GLU A 189 -7.37 -9.27 13.33
C GLU A 189 -6.69 -8.02 12.76
N GLU A 190 -6.06 -8.19 11.59
CA GLU A 190 -5.42 -7.06 10.90
C GLU A 190 -6.46 -6.14 10.26
N MET A 191 -6.22 -4.84 10.37
CA MET A 191 -6.98 -3.78 9.73
C MET A 191 -6.06 -2.71 9.17
N SER A 192 -6.36 -2.23 7.97
CA SER A 192 -5.73 -1.07 7.35
C SER A 192 -6.58 0.17 7.61
N TYR A 193 -5.99 1.20 8.22
CA TYR A 193 -6.63 2.50 8.46
C TYR A 193 -5.85 3.59 7.74
N PHE A 194 -6.54 4.42 6.98
CA PHE A 194 -5.90 5.44 6.14
C PHE A 194 -6.30 6.83 6.59
N ILE A 195 -5.31 7.70 6.64
CA ILE A 195 -5.51 9.14 6.70
C ILE A 195 -4.81 9.83 5.53
N VAL A 196 -5.26 11.03 5.25
CA VAL A 196 -4.54 12.01 4.43
C VAL A 196 -4.23 13.22 5.30
N THR A 197 -3.05 13.83 5.12
CA THR A 197 -2.61 14.97 5.93
C THR A 197 -1.86 16.01 5.12
N ASP A 198 -1.98 17.27 5.53
CA ASP A 198 -1.30 18.43 4.94
C ASP A 198 -0.08 18.90 5.77
N GLY A 199 0.27 18.14 6.82
CA GLY A 199 1.33 18.46 7.78
C GLY A 199 0.85 19.21 9.02
N LYS A 200 -0.38 19.72 9.03
CA LYS A 200 -1.02 20.38 10.18
C LYS A 200 -2.32 19.70 10.56
N ASN A 201 -3.13 19.40 9.56
CA ASN A 201 -4.42 18.74 9.71
C ASN A 201 -4.36 17.34 9.10
N TYR A 202 -5.22 16.45 9.59
CA TYR A 202 -5.42 15.15 8.96
C TYR A 202 -6.91 14.83 8.87
N LYS A 203 -7.28 14.01 7.87
CA LYS A 203 -8.63 13.51 7.69
C LYS A 203 -8.61 12.00 7.43
N PHE A 204 -9.63 11.30 7.89
CA PHE A 204 -9.86 9.90 7.56
C PHE A 204 -10.03 9.73 6.05
N PHE A 205 -9.36 8.71 5.49
CA PHE A 205 -9.39 8.44 4.05
C PHE A 205 -9.82 7.02 3.70
N GLY A 206 -10.31 6.27 4.67
CA GLY A 206 -10.85 4.95 4.46
C GLY A 206 -10.23 3.89 5.37
N SER A 207 -10.88 2.73 5.40
CA SER A 207 -10.41 1.53 6.08
C SER A 207 -10.63 0.32 5.20
N ALA A 208 -9.79 -0.70 5.38
CA ALA A 208 -9.87 -1.92 4.59
C ALA A 208 -9.32 -3.13 5.37
N GLN A 209 -9.61 -4.32 4.89
CA GLN A 209 -8.94 -5.54 5.34
C GLN A 209 -8.41 -6.31 4.14
N ASP A 210 -7.10 -6.49 4.10
CA ASP A 210 -6.37 -7.21 3.07
C ASP A 210 -6.30 -8.71 3.39
N HIS A 211 -6.16 -9.54 2.36
CA HIS A 211 -5.95 -10.98 2.42
C HIS A 211 -4.52 -11.29 1.99
N LYS A 212 -3.60 -11.28 2.95
CA LYS A 212 -2.15 -11.38 2.70
C LYS A 212 -1.68 -12.78 2.33
N ARG A 213 -2.41 -13.83 2.72
CA ARG A 213 -2.02 -15.22 2.41
C ARG A 213 -2.41 -15.61 0.99
N VAL A 214 -1.53 -16.38 0.32
CA VAL A 214 -1.74 -16.79 -1.07
C VAL A 214 -2.92 -17.73 -1.25
N GLY A 215 -3.16 -18.64 -0.31
CA GLY A 215 -4.20 -19.68 -0.38
C GLY A 215 -5.53 -19.27 0.25
N GLU A 216 -6.60 -19.88 -0.22
CA GLU A 216 -7.94 -19.76 0.38
C GLU A 216 -7.90 -20.18 1.86
N GLY A 217 -8.78 -19.62 2.70
CA GLY A 217 -8.80 -19.83 4.14
C GLY A 217 -7.57 -19.22 4.86
N ASP A 218 -6.94 -18.20 4.27
CA ASP A 218 -5.73 -17.54 4.80
C ASP A 218 -4.57 -18.51 5.03
N THR A 219 -4.32 -19.40 4.08
CA THR A 219 -3.27 -20.41 4.12
C THR A 219 -2.06 -20.04 3.22
N GLY A 220 -0.94 -20.74 3.40
CA GLY A 220 0.24 -20.58 2.57
C GLY A 220 1.09 -19.35 2.93
N LYS A 221 1.92 -18.90 1.98
CA LYS A 221 2.90 -17.81 2.18
C LYS A 221 2.26 -16.43 2.15
N ASN A 222 2.90 -15.47 2.80
CA ASN A 222 2.56 -14.05 2.69
C ASN A 222 2.83 -13.52 1.28
N THR A 223 1.99 -12.60 0.85
CA THR A 223 2.05 -11.93 -0.46
C THR A 223 1.95 -10.42 -0.26
N GLY A 224 1.93 -9.66 -1.34
CA GLY A 224 1.60 -8.24 -1.33
C GLY A 224 0.10 -7.94 -1.24
N GLY A 225 -0.76 -8.95 -1.02
CA GLY A 225 -2.22 -8.87 -0.99
C GLY A 225 -2.85 -9.59 -2.17
N MET A 226 -3.74 -10.54 -1.86
CA MET A 226 -4.51 -11.34 -2.84
C MET A 226 -5.89 -10.74 -3.12
N GLY A 227 -6.27 -9.76 -2.35
CA GLY A 227 -7.53 -9.03 -2.46
C GLY A 227 -7.87 -8.34 -1.15
N CYS A 228 -8.82 -7.43 -1.23
CA CYS A 228 -9.14 -6.53 -0.13
C CYS A 228 -10.61 -6.16 -0.16
N TYR A 229 -11.19 -5.85 1.00
CA TYR A 229 -12.51 -5.26 1.07
C TYR A 229 -12.52 -3.96 1.90
N SER A 230 -13.41 -3.07 1.57
CA SER A 230 -13.63 -1.77 2.22
C SER A 230 -15.14 -1.45 2.31
N PRO A 231 -15.61 -0.84 3.42
CA PRO A 231 -14.88 -0.53 4.64
C PRO A 231 -14.58 -1.77 5.48
N SER A 232 -13.63 -1.67 6.41
CA SER A 232 -13.36 -2.72 7.39
C SER A 232 -14.56 -2.91 8.32
N ARG A 233 -14.94 -4.18 8.57
CA ARG A 233 -16.00 -4.52 9.54
C ARG A 233 -15.64 -4.23 11.00
N LEU A 234 -14.34 -4.11 11.28
CA LEU A 234 -13.82 -3.88 12.65
C LEU A 234 -13.96 -2.42 13.07
N LEU A 235 -14.01 -1.49 12.10
CA LEU A 235 -14.03 -0.07 12.41
C LEU A 235 -15.38 0.36 12.99
N ASN A 236 -15.35 0.87 14.21
CA ASN A 236 -16.45 1.54 14.88
C ASN A 236 -15.98 2.87 15.49
N LYS A 237 -16.90 3.69 16.00
CA LYS A 237 -16.59 5.03 16.52
C LYS A 237 -15.59 5.02 17.69
N ASP A 238 -15.68 4.06 18.61
CA ASP A 238 -14.76 3.95 19.74
C ASP A 238 -13.34 3.57 19.26
N LEU A 239 -13.24 2.55 18.42
CA LEU A 239 -11.97 2.14 17.84
C LEU A 239 -11.32 3.26 17.03
N GLU A 240 -12.11 3.99 16.23
CA GLU A 240 -11.61 5.13 15.46
C GLU A 240 -11.03 6.23 16.38
N LEU A 241 -11.72 6.55 17.48
CA LEU A 241 -11.23 7.51 18.46
C LEU A 241 -9.90 7.05 19.09
N LYS A 242 -9.81 5.76 19.48
CA LYS A 242 -8.58 5.17 20.00
C LYS A 242 -7.42 5.24 19.01
N ILE A 243 -7.67 4.92 17.73
CA ILE A 243 -6.66 5.00 16.66
C ILE A 243 -6.15 6.44 16.52
N LYS A 244 -7.06 7.41 16.46
CA LYS A 244 -6.70 8.84 16.35
C LYS A 244 -5.85 9.30 17.52
N LYS A 245 -6.31 9.07 18.76
CA LYS A 245 -5.69 9.59 19.98
C LYS A 245 -4.41 8.85 20.39
N LYS A 246 -4.39 7.52 20.26
CA LYS A 246 -3.27 6.72 20.77
C LYS A 246 -2.19 6.45 19.71
N ILE A 247 -2.51 6.60 18.41
CA ILE A 247 -1.58 6.22 17.33
C ILE A 247 -1.29 7.39 16.41
N ILE A 248 -2.32 7.99 15.76
CA ILE A 248 -2.11 8.99 14.69
C ILE A 248 -1.53 10.28 15.25
N GLU A 249 -2.21 10.90 16.21
CA GLU A 249 -1.79 12.19 16.78
C GLU A 249 -0.38 12.12 17.38
N PRO A 250 -0.04 11.12 18.22
CA PRO A 250 1.32 11.01 18.75
C PRO A 250 2.38 10.78 17.67
N THR A 251 2.03 10.05 16.60
CA THR A 251 2.95 9.81 15.48
C THR A 251 3.25 11.09 14.70
N LEU A 252 2.20 11.83 14.31
CA LEU A 252 2.38 13.07 13.56
C LEU A 252 3.15 14.12 14.40
N ASN A 253 2.85 14.22 15.69
CA ASN A 253 3.58 15.09 16.62
C ASN A 253 5.06 14.69 16.72
N ALA A 254 5.35 13.40 16.88
CA ALA A 254 6.72 12.90 16.98
C ALA A 254 7.53 13.13 15.69
N ILE A 255 6.90 13.12 14.53
CA ILE A 255 7.54 13.48 13.25
C ILE A 255 7.80 14.98 13.18
N ASN A 256 6.83 15.81 13.54
CA ASN A 256 6.99 17.27 13.56
C ASN A 256 8.12 17.71 14.51
N GLU A 257 8.22 17.13 15.72
CA GLU A 257 9.32 17.37 16.68
C GLU A 257 10.71 17.07 16.10
N ARG A 258 10.78 16.16 15.11
CA ARG A 258 12.03 15.81 14.41
C ARG A 258 12.30 16.67 13.17
N GLY A 259 11.50 17.70 12.95
CA GLY A 259 11.61 18.60 11.80
C GLY A 259 11.06 18.00 10.50
N GLY A 260 10.34 16.88 10.56
CA GLY A 260 9.62 16.30 9.42
C GLY A 260 8.30 17.02 9.17
N VAL A 261 7.88 17.10 7.92
CA VAL A 261 6.56 17.60 7.53
C VAL A 261 5.83 16.48 6.78
N TYR A 262 4.88 15.86 7.45
CA TYR A 262 4.13 14.79 6.82
C TYR A 262 3.00 15.33 5.96
N LYS A 263 3.17 15.33 4.64
CA LYS A 263 2.10 15.62 3.67
C LYS A 263 1.83 14.36 2.84
N GLY A 264 0.57 13.97 2.70
CA GLY A 264 0.24 12.80 1.89
C GLY A 264 -0.60 11.76 2.62
N PHE A 265 -0.67 10.56 2.07
CA PHE A 265 -1.34 9.43 2.71
C PHE A 265 -0.47 8.80 3.78
N LEU A 266 -1.08 8.42 4.90
CA LEU A 266 -0.49 7.55 5.90
C LEU A 266 -1.38 6.32 6.04
N TYR A 267 -0.85 5.16 5.67
CA TYR A 267 -1.42 3.87 5.97
C TYR A 267 -0.94 3.41 7.34
N VAL A 268 -1.88 3.13 8.22
CA VAL A 268 -1.68 2.61 9.57
C VAL A 268 -2.12 1.15 9.58
N GLY A 269 -1.16 0.23 9.59
CA GLY A 269 -1.40 -1.21 9.72
C GLY A 269 -1.59 -1.57 11.19
N LEU A 270 -2.77 -2.07 11.51
CA LEU A 270 -3.20 -2.32 12.89
C LEU A 270 -3.53 -3.78 13.11
N MET A 271 -3.15 -4.29 14.29
CA MET A 271 -3.74 -5.48 14.89
C MET A 271 -4.81 -5.03 15.88
N ILE A 272 -6.04 -5.52 15.70
CA ILE A 272 -7.16 -5.21 16.58
C ILE A 272 -7.39 -6.39 17.51
N LYS A 273 -7.26 -6.17 18.82
CA LYS A 273 -7.50 -7.16 19.86
C LYS A 273 -8.43 -6.56 20.90
N ASN A 274 -9.58 -7.18 21.14
CA ASN A 274 -10.59 -6.72 22.11
C ASN A 274 -10.99 -5.25 21.93
N ASN A 275 -11.16 -4.82 20.67
CA ASN A 275 -11.46 -3.43 20.30
C ASN A 275 -10.38 -2.40 20.70
N ASP A 276 -9.13 -2.85 20.92
CA ASP A 276 -7.96 -1.99 21.10
C ASP A 276 -7.00 -2.11 19.92
N PRO A 277 -6.48 -0.98 19.38
CA PRO A 277 -5.57 -0.98 18.26
C PRO A 277 -4.12 -1.09 18.72
N PHE A 278 -3.36 -1.96 18.06
CA PHE A 278 -1.91 -2.07 18.18
C PHE A 278 -1.26 -1.85 16.82
N LEU A 279 -0.30 -0.94 16.75
CA LEU A 279 0.42 -0.65 15.53
C LEU A 279 1.30 -1.84 15.13
N ILE A 280 1.13 -2.33 13.89
CA ILE A 280 1.99 -3.31 13.25
C ILE A 280 3.10 -2.62 12.46
N GLU A 281 2.70 -1.67 11.59
CA GLU A 281 3.58 -0.94 10.68
C GLU A 281 2.90 0.31 10.14
N TYR A 282 3.69 1.26 9.63
CA TYR A 282 3.23 2.32 8.76
C TYR A 282 3.67 2.05 7.31
N ASN A 283 2.82 2.48 6.36
CA ASN A 283 3.25 2.73 5.01
C ASN A 283 2.97 4.20 4.67
N VAL A 284 3.95 4.88 4.08
CA VAL A 284 3.91 6.32 3.85
C VAL A 284 3.22 6.70 2.54
N ARG A 285 2.30 5.86 2.12
CA ARG A 285 1.54 5.90 0.87
C ARG A 285 0.30 5.02 1.00
N MET A 286 -0.57 5.03 -0.01
CA MET A 286 -1.69 4.06 -0.06
C MET A 286 -1.19 2.62 -0.17
N GLY A 287 -1.97 1.68 0.35
CA GLY A 287 -1.75 0.24 0.15
C GLY A 287 -2.07 -0.20 -1.28
N ASP A 288 -1.65 -1.39 -1.63
CA ASP A 288 -1.95 -2.09 -2.88
C ASP A 288 -2.27 -3.57 -2.53
N PRO A 289 -3.56 -4.01 -2.49
CA PRO A 289 -4.69 -3.51 -3.28
C PRO A 289 -5.69 -2.56 -2.58
N GLU A 290 -5.42 -2.03 -1.39
CA GLU A 290 -6.38 -1.20 -0.65
C GLU A 290 -6.76 0.07 -1.41
N CYS A 291 -5.81 0.71 -2.10
CA CYS A 291 -6.06 1.89 -2.92
C CYS A 291 -7.10 1.61 -4.00
N GLN A 292 -6.95 0.50 -4.73
CA GLN A 292 -7.88 0.06 -5.77
C GLN A 292 -9.27 -0.25 -5.21
N THR A 293 -9.33 -0.63 -3.92
CA THR A 293 -10.57 -0.98 -3.24
C THR A 293 -11.29 0.28 -2.72
N ILE A 294 -10.56 1.24 -2.16
CA ILE A 294 -11.11 2.44 -1.50
C ILE A 294 -11.48 3.50 -2.54
N LEU A 295 -10.61 3.83 -3.49
CA LEU A 295 -10.80 4.95 -4.41
C LEU A 295 -12.11 4.89 -5.24
N PRO A 296 -12.60 3.73 -5.70
CA PRO A 296 -13.88 3.66 -6.40
C PRO A 296 -15.09 4.10 -5.59
N THR A 297 -14.98 4.19 -4.27
CA THR A 297 -16.05 4.68 -3.38
C THR A 297 -15.93 6.17 -3.04
N LEU A 298 -14.84 6.83 -3.43
CA LEU A 298 -14.63 8.26 -3.20
C LEU A 298 -15.54 9.10 -4.09
N ASN A 299 -16.37 9.97 -3.49
CA ASN A 299 -17.22 10.94 -4.19
C ASN A 299 -16.49 12.25 -4.45
N THR A 300 -15.63 12.68 -3.52
CA THR A 300 -14.84 13.90 -3.65
C THR A 300 -13.84 13.77 -4.81
N ASP A 301 -13.63 14.84 -5.57
CA ASP A 301 -12.59 14.88 -6.60
C ASP A 301 -11.21 14.63 -5.96
N LEU A 302 -10.54 13.55 -6.37
CA LEU A 302 -9.24 13.17 -5.81
C LEU A 302 -8.20 14.29 -6.00
N PHE A 303 -8.26 15.02 -7.11
CA PHE A 303 -7.35 16.15 -7.35
C PHE A 303 -7.47 17.21 -6.25
N ASP A 304 -8.71 17.53 -5.80
CA ASP A 304 -8.92 18.51 -4.74
C ASP A 304 -8.33 18.08 -3.41
N VAL A 305 -8.42 16.79 -3.10
CA VAL A 305 -7.80 16.23 -1.90
C VAL A 305 -6.28 16.36 -1.97
N LEU A 306 -5.68 15.97 -3.10
CA LEU A 306 -4.21 15.97 -3.25
C LEU A 306 -3.64 17.39 -3.23
N ILE A 307 -4.28 18.32 -3.94
CA ILE A 307 -3.80 19.70 -4.01
C ILE A 307 -3.94 20.42 -2.66
N SER A 308 -5.04 20.18 -1.93
CA SER A 308 -5.22 20.77 -0.60
C SER A 308 -4.19 20.30 0.42
N CYS A 309 -3.74 19.04 0.30
CA CYS A 309 -2.61 18.55 1.12
C CYS A 309 -1.30 19.26 0.78
N CYS A 310 -1.01 19.42 -0.51
CA CYS A 310 0.21 20.12 -0.94
C CYS A 310 0.21 21.58 -0.47
N ASP A 311 -0.94 22.25 -0.55
CA ASP A 311 -1.09 23.68 -0.27
C ASP A 311 -1.37 23.99 1.22
N GLY A 312 -1.60 22.97 2.07
CA GLY A 312 -1.85 23.15 3.50
C GLY A 312 -3.26 23.65 3.83
N THR A 313 -4.23 23.34 2.99
CA THR A 313 -5.65 23.77 3.09
C THR A 313 -6.63 22.62 3.28
N LEU A 314 -6.16 21.46 3.74
CA LEU A 314 -6.95 20.24 3.89
C LEU A 314 -8.15 20.42 4.85
N ASN A 315 -8.04 21.30 5.83
CA ASN A 315 -9.15 21.64 6.72
C ASN A 315 -10.40 22.18 5.98
N GLN A 316 -10.21 22.83 4.84
CA GLN A 316 -11.28 23.40 4.00
C GLN A 316 -11.87 22.39 3.00
N THR A 317 -11.22 21.23 2.81
CA THR A 317 -11.66 20.22 1.85
C THR A 317 -12.55 19.20 2.53
N ASN A 318 -13.80 19.06 2.11
CA ASN A 318 -14.64 17.96 2.57
C ASN A 318 -14.26 16.67 1.81
N ILE A 319 -14.06 15.56 2.53
CA ILE A 319 -13.80 14.25 1.94
C ILE A 319 -15.02 13.38 2.19
N ASP A 320 -15.70 13.03 1.13
CA ASP A 320 -16.93 12.24 1.15
C ASP A 320 -16.75 10.93 0.37
N PHE A 321 -17.25 9.86 0.95
CA PHE A 321 -17.28 8.53 0.36
C PHE A 321 -18.72 8.06 0.21
N SER A 322 -19.00 7.34 -0.85
CA SER A 322 -20.28 6.66 -1.00
C SER A 322 -20.45 5.61 0.12
N ARG A 323 -21.69 5.29 0.45
CA ARG A 323 -22.00 4.20 1.40
C ARG A 323 -21.79 2.80 0.81
N SER A 324 -21.36 2.72 -0.43
CA SER A 324 -21.12 1.44 -1.12
C SER A 324 -19.95 0.68 -0.48
N LYS A 325 -20.11 -0.61 -0.42
CA LYS A 325 -19.05 -1.58 -0.14
C LYS A 325 -18.21 -1.82 -1.38
N SER A 326 -16.98 -2.22 -1.21
CA SER A 326 -16.06 -2.50 -2.31
C SER A 326 -15.25 -3.77 -2.04
N ILE A 327 -15.06 -4.59 -3.06
CA ILE A 327 -14.12 -5.72 -3.02
C ILE A 327 -13.22 -5.67 -4.25
N CYS A 328 -11.93 -5.87 -4.00
CA CYS A 328 -10.91 -6.10 -5.01
C CYS A 328 -10.44 -7.55 -4.93
N VAL A 329 -10.48 -8.27 -6.04
CA VAL A 329 -9.87 -9.59 -6.19
C VAL A 329 -8.66 -9.47 -7.11
N VAL A 330 -7.49 -9.91 -6.64
CA VAL A 330 -6.24 -9.79 -7.38
C VAL A 330 -6.00 -11.06 -8.19
N LEU A 331 -5.87 -10.92 -9.51
CA LEU A 331 -5.45 -11.98 -10.41
C LEU A 331 -3.92 -11.96 -10.51
N CYS A 332 -3.28 -13.02 -10.05
CA CYS A 332 -1.84 -13.20 -10.03
C CYS A 332 -1.38 -14.15 -11.14
N SER A 333 -0.12 -14.05 -11.54
CA SER A 333 0.55 -15.10 -12.33
C SER A 333 0.62 -16.39 -11.51
N LYS A 334 0.39 -17.54 -12.15
CA LYS A 334 0.50 -18.85 -11.52
C LYS A 334 1.90 -19.07 -10.95
N GLY A 335 1.98 -19.49 -9.68
CA GLY A 335 3.23 -19.66 -8.95
C GLY A 335 3.60 -18.49 -8.02
N TYR A 336 2.93 -17.32 -8.14
CA TYR A 336 3.10 -16.21 -7.19
C TYR A 336 2.75 -16.65 -5.74
N PRO A 337 3.48 -16.23 -4.69
CA PRO A 337 4.55 -15.21 -4.64
C PRO A 337 5.96 -15.73 -4.93
N GLU A 338 6.11 -16.99 -5.33
CA GLU A 338 7.40 -17.61 -5.64
C GLU A 338 7.81 -17.41 -7.11
N LYS A 339 8.24 -18.49 -7.77
CA LYS A 339 8.61 -18.43 -9.18
C LYS A 339 7.38 -18.42 -10.07
N PHE A 340 7.25 -17.43 -10.91
CA PHE A 340 6.18 -17.28 -11.91
C PHE A 340 6.78 -16.87 -13.26
N LYS A 341 6.03 -17.13 -14.34
CA LYS A 341 6.41 -16.74 -15.70
C LYS A 341 5.94 -15.34 -16.03
N ASN A 342 6.79 -14.55 -16.66
CA ASN A 342 6.44 -13.27 -17.28
C ASN A 342 6.17 -13.44 -18.80
N ASN A 343 5.70 -12.37 -19.43
CA ASN A 343 5.41 -12.29 -20.85
C ASN A 343 4.34 -13.29 -21.34
N ILE A 344 3.46 -13.74 -20.46
CA ILE A 344 2.33 -14.58 -20.82
C ILE A 344 1.21 -13.71 -21.38
N LYS A 345 0.75 -14.04 -22.58
CA LYS A 345 -0.29 -13.29 -23.29
C LYS A 345 -1.62 -13.29 -22.52
N ILE A 346 -2.21 -12.11 -22.39
CA ILE A 346 -3.54 -11.91 -21.82
C ILE A 346 -4.46 -11.50 -22.98
N LYS A 347 -5.32 -12.42 -23.38
CA LYS A 347 -6.26 -12.20 -24.48
C LYS A 347 -7.57 -11.61 -23.97
N ASP A 348 -8.29 -10.96 -24.86
CA ASP A 348 -9.71 -10.59 -24.72
C ASP A 348 -10.09 -9.70 -23.55
N LEU A 349 -9.11 -9.10 -22.84
CA LEU A 349 -9.39 -8.19 -21.72
C LEU A 349 -10.23 -6.98 -22.17
N ASN A 350 -9.98 -6.46 -23.37
CA ASN A 350 -10.71 -5.34 -23.97
C ASN A 350 -12.14 -5.69 -24.41
N GLN A 351 -12.49 -6.97 -24.50
CA GLN A 351 -13.86 -7.43 -24.81
C GLN A 351 -14.75 -7.49 -23.56
N ILE A 352 -14.16 -7.40 -22.36
CA ILE A 352 -14.93 -7.42 -21.13
C ILE A 352 -15.66 -6.08 -20.96
N LYS A 353 -16.98 -6.11 -21.14
CA LYS A 353 -17.84 -4.96 -20.86
C LYS A 353 -17.99 -4.76 -19.35
N LEU A 354 -17.55 -3.60 -18.87
CA LEU A 354 -17.66 -3.21 -17.47
C LEU A 354 -18.99 -2.48 -17.21
N LEU A 355 -19.65 -2.82 -16.12
CA LEU A 355 -20.76 -2.03 -15.59
C LEU A 355 -20.23 -0.80 -14.83
N LYS A 356 -21.07 0.20 -14.58
CA LYS A 356 -20.73 1.48 -13.94
C LYS A 356 -20.00 1.31 -12.58
N LYS A 357 -20.27 0.22 -11.86
CA LYS A 357 -19.71 -0.08 -10.53
C LYS A 357 -18.55 -1.07 -10.57
N GLN A 358 -17.99 -1.35 -11.74
CA GLN A 358 -16.91 -2.32 -11.96
C GLN A 358 -15.68 -1.64 -12.55
N ASN A 359 -14.51 -2.05 -12.10
CA ASN A 359 -13.22 -1.56 -12.60
C ASN A 359 -12.23 -2.72 -12.73
N ILE A 360 -11.33 -2.61 -13.70
CA ILE A 360 -10.16 -3.48 -13.84
C ILE A 360 -8.92 -2.59 -13.82
N PHE A 361 -8.10 -2.71 -12.77
CA PHE A 361 -6.85 -1.98 -12.68
C PHE A 361 -5.68 -2.89 -13.02
N HIS A 362 -4.85 -2.46 -13.96
CA HIS A 362 -3.63 -3.15 -14.33
C HIS A 362 -2.55 -2.95 -13.26
N ALA A 363 -1.82 -4.02 -12.95
CA ALA A 363 -0.63 -4.00 -12.13
C ALA A 363 0.57 -4.47 -12.98
N GLY A 364 1.02 -5.71 -12.81
CA GLY A 364 2.10 -6.28 -13.60
C GLY A 364 1.67 -6.63 -15.03
N THR A 365 1.46 -5.63 -15.88
CA THR A 365 1.10 -5.80 -17.28
C THR A 365 1.97 -4.92 -18.19
N LEU A 366 2.26 -5.40 -19.37
CA LEU A 366 3.00 -4.68 -20.40
C LEU A 366 2.30 -4.81 -21.76
N LYS A 367 2.23 -3.72 -22.51
CA LYS A 367 1.79 -3.72 -23.91
C LYS A 367 3.00 -3.94 -24.81
N THR A 368 2.98 -5.00 -25.58
CA THR A 368 4.01 -5.36 -26.58
C THR A 368 3.45 -5.30 -27.98
N THR A 369 4.29 -5.50 -29.00
CA THR A 369 3.85 -5.64 -30.40
C THR A 369 2.91 -6.83 -30.60
N SER A 370 3.06 -7.89 -29.78
CA SER A 370 2.21 -9.09 -29.81
C SER A 370 0.91 -8.98 -28.97
N GLY A 371 0.69 -7.82 -28.32
CA GLY A 371 -0.48 -7.56 -27.48
C GLY A 371 -0.17 -7.38 -26.00
N LEU A 372 -1.19 -7.54 -25.15
CA LEU A 372 -1.07 -7.43 -23.70
C LEU A 372 -0.45 -8.70 -23.13
N VAL A 373 0.55 -8.53 -22.26
CA VAL A 373 1.24 -9.63 -21.55
C VAL A 373 1.37 -9.36 -20.04
N SER A 374 1.50 -10.43 -19.26
CA SER A 374 1.85 -10.33 -17.84
C SER A 374 3.32 -9.92 -17.67
N ASN A 375 3.57 -9.03 -16.69
CA ASN A 375 4.91 -8.54 -16.34
C ASN A 375 5.02 -8.31 -14.82
N GLY A 376 4.69 -9.35 -14.06
CA GLY A 376 4.73 -9.31 -12.60
C GLY A 376 3.93 -10.42 -11.95
N GLY A 377 4.06 -10.55 -10.63
CA GLY A 377 3.34 -11.56 -9.85
C GLY A 377 1.85 -11.22 -9.73
N ARG A 378 1.49 -10.02 -9.27
CA ARG A 378 0.12 -9.49 -9.30
C ARG A 378 -0.09 -8.80 -10.64
N VAL A 379 -1.11 -9.21 -11.40
CA VAL A 379 -1.25 -8.83 -12.82
C VAL A 379 -2.41 -7.87 -13.04
N LEU A 380 -3.60 -8.22 -12.56
CA LEU A 380 -4.81 -7.42 -12.70
C LEU A 380 -5.59 -7.40 -11.38
N ASN A 381 -6.29 -6.31 -11.13
CA ASN A 381 -7.13 -6.12 -9.96
C ASN A 381 -8.57 -5.92 -10.44
N PHE A 382 -9.46 -6.83 -10.06
CA PHE A 382 -10.87 -6.79 -10.41
C PHE A 382 -11.66 -6.24 -9.25
N VAL A 383 -12.29 -5.09 -9.44
CA VAL A 383 -12.98 -4.36 -8.38
C VAL A 383 -14.44 -4.20 -8.70
N SER A 384 -15.28 -4.48 -7.73
CA SER A 384 -16.70 -4.16 -7.81
C SER A 384 -17.18 -3.44 -6.55
N THR A 385 -18.12 -2.51 -6.72
CA THR A 385 -18.79 -1.78 -5.64
C THR A 385 -20.29 -2.06 -5.65
N SER A 386 -20.87 -2.27 -4.47
CA SER A 386 -22.30 -2.56 -4.29
C SER A 386 -22.72 -2.21 -2.86
N ASP A 387 -23.98 -2.36 -2.54
CA ASP A 387 -24.49 -2.25 -1.18
C ASP A 387 -24.29 -3.54 -0.37
N ASP A 388 -23.84 -4.61 -1.02
CA ASP A 388 -23.60 -5.93 -0.44
C ASP A 388 -22.20 -6.49 -0.82
N PHE A 389 -21.46 -7.04 0.16
CA PHE A 389 -20.13 -7.57 -0.07
C PHE A 389 -20.13 -8.86 -0.90
N LEU A 390 -21.13 -9.74 -0.72
CA LEU A 390 -21.25 -10.95 -1.51
C LEU A 390 -21.37 -10.61 -2.99
N LYS A 391 -22.26 -9.67 -3.31
CA LYS A 391 -22.43 -9.18 -4.68
C LYS A 391 -21.14 -8.56 -5.21
N CYS A 392 -20.39 -7.76 -4.43
CA CYS A 392 -19.10 -7.21 -4.85
C CYS A 392 -18.12 -8.32 -5.24
N ARG A 393 -18.00 -9.36 -4.41
CA ARG A 393 -17.10 -10.49 -4.65
C ARG A 393 -17.50 -11.27 -5.90
N ASP A 394 -18.76 -11.61 -6.01
CA ASP A 394 -19.27 -12.43 -7.12
C ASP A 394 -19.13 -11.69 -8.45
N ASP A 395 -19.43 -10.40 -8.49
CA ASP A 395 -19.22 -9.55 -9.67
C ASP A 395 -17.74 -9.50 -10.09
N ALA A 396 -16.81 -9.32 -9.13
CA ALA A 396 -15.37 -9.33 -9.40
C ALA A 396 -14.88 -10.69 -9.94
N ILE A 397 -15.31 -11.79 -9.30
CA ILE A 397 -14.98 -13.15 -9.75
C ILE A 397 -15.55 -13.45 -11.14
N ASN A 398 -16.78 -13.01 -11.42
CA ASN A 398 -17.39 -13.19 -12.73
C ASN A 398 -16.63 -12.45 -13.84
N LEU A 399 -16.07 -11.28 -13.56
CA LEU A 399 -15.18 -10.58 -14.50
C LEU A 399 -13.90 -11.39 -14.77
N ILE A 400 -13.29 -11.98 -13.71
CA ILE A 400 -12.10 -12.83 -13.86
C ILE A 400 -12.42 -14.06 -14.72
N LYS A 401 -13.57 -14.71 -14.48
CA LYS A 401 -14.00 -15.88 -15.27
C LYS A 401 -14.20 -15.54 -16.75
N LYS A 402 -14.72 -14.33 -17.07
CA LYS A 402 -14.88 -13.87 -18.46
C LYS A 402 -13.52 -13.72 -19.16
N LEU A 403 -12.46 -13.32 -18.45
CA LEU A 403 -11.11 -13.23 -19.00
C LEU A 403 -10.53 -14.59 -19.40
N ASN A 404 -10.90 -15.67 -18.68
CA ASN A 404 -10.48 -17.05 -18.91
C ASN A 404 -8.94 -17.21 -19.11
N TRP A 405 -8.14 -16.50 -18.32
CA TRP A 405 -6.68 -16.57 -18.40
C TRP A 405 -6.16 -17.76 -17.58
N LYS A 406 -5.84 -18.87 -18.24
CA LYS A 406 -5.46 -20.17 -17.62
C LYS A 406 -4.15 -20.10 -16.81
N GLU A 407 -3.27 -19.18 -17.09
CA GLU A 407 -2.01 -18.96 -16.38
C GLU A 407 -2.17 -18.03 -15.16
N GLY A 408 -3.42 -17.69 -14.80
CA GLY A 408 -3.76 -16.88 -13.65
C GLY A 408 -4.14 -17.73 -12.43
N TYR A 409 -3.95 -17.13 -11.26
CA TYR A 409 -4.44 -17.63 -9.97
C TYR A 409 -5.08 -16.47 -9.19
N PHE A 410 -6.18 -16.73 -8.53
CA PHE A 410 -6.86 -15.79 -7.63
C PHE A 410 -7.58 -16.54 -6.51
N ARG A 411 -7.82 -15.87 -5.41
CA ARG A 411 -8.61 -16.41 -4.28
C ARG A 411 -10.09 -16.11 -4.50
N ARG A 412 -10.93 -17.12 -4.32
CA ARG A 412 -12.40 -17.00 -4.43
C ARG A 412 -13.08 -16.57 -3.14
N ASP A 413 -12.35 -16.64 -2.02
CA ASP A 413 -12.85 -16.38 -0.67
C ASP A 413 -12.57 -14.96 -0.16
N ILE A 414 -12.13 -14.02 -1.03
CA ILE A 414 -11.90 -12.62 -0.63
C ILE A 414 -13.17 -12.06 0.01
N GLY A 415 -13.03 -11.46 1.20
CA GLY A 415 -14.15 -10.97 1.98
C GLY A 415 -14.85 -12.01 2.83
N HIS A 416 -14.33 -13.25 2.96
CA HIS A 416 -14.96 -14.32 3.78
C HIS A 416 -15.24 -13.88 5.22
N LYS A 417 -14.43 -12.98 5.78
CA LYS A 417 -14.60 -12.45 7.16
C LYS A 417 -15.81 -11.54 7.33
N VAL A 418 -16.32 -10.96 6.26
CA VAL A 418 -17.44 -10.00 6.28
C VAL A 418 -18.68 -10.51 5.57
N ILE A 419 -18.52 -11.47 4.68
CA ILE A 419 -19.61 -12.15 4.00
C ILE A 419 -20.05 -13.31 4.92
N LYS A 420 -21.21 -13.17 5.55
CA LYS A 420 -21.84 -14.27 6.28
C LYS A 420 -22.35 -15.29 5.25
N THR A 421 -21.89 -16.50 5.34
CA THR A 421 -22.44 -17.66 4.62
C THR A 421 -23.71 -18.12 5.28
#